data_adeef786aaa470d22a0044780e2c33fb
#
_entry.id   adeef786aaa470d22a0044780e2c33fb
#
_cell.length_a   1.000
_cell.length_b   1.000
_cell.length_c   1.000
_cell.angle_alpha   90.00
_cell.angle_beta   90.00
_cell.angle_gamma   90.00
#
_symmetry.space_group_name_H-M   'P 1'
#
loop_
_entity.id
_entity.type
_entity.pdbx_description
1 polymer ?
#
loop_
_entity_poly.entity_id
_entity_poly.type
_entity_poly.pdbx_seq_one_letter_code
_entity_poly.pdbx_strand_id
1 'polypeptide(L)'
;MHDQLRKSITALAFVLSGLTAGGGLAQVPNTPIAFKQDAPDRYVVVRGDTLWGISERFTDSPWRWPEIWNFNREQLRNPHWIYPGDVIVLDRASGTLSIAGRDATAGAAGTGAAGRGGLGGGGTVGTVKLSPRVRAESTAKDAIPSIPANIIEPFLSRPLLVEPDGLDNAPTIIGTEDNRVIIEAGNRAYVRGIGDSKEENWFIYRRGKALVDPDTNVTLGYEAIYLGTARVSRAGDPTTVQLTTVTQEVGRGDKLLPAGVPEVPNYAPHAPSVFMQGRIIGVYGGLGKLGEGGPQSIVTLNRGRADGVEVGHVFALYRPGPVIADASTVTSSGPATFKLPDERYGLAFVFRIFDRVSYALVMRVTRPVNALDVIQTP
;
A
#
# COMPACT_ATOMS: atom_id res chain seq x y z
N MET A 1 -75.96 -13.56 -47.34
CA MET A 1 -75.44 -13.02 -48.60
C MET A 1 -74.09 -12.37 -48.27
N HIS A 2 -73.09 -12.98 -48.77
CA HIS A 2 -71.60 -12.77 -48.65
C HIS A 2 -71.18 -11.34 -48.90
N ASP A 3 -70.25 -10.85 -48.11
CA ASP A 3 -69.05 -10.30 -48.78
C ASP A 3 -67.83 -10.25 -47.84
N GLN A 4 -66.76 -10.48 -48.45
CA GLN A 4 -65.40 -10.73 -47.99
C GLN A 4 -64.71 -9.44 -47.54
N LEU A 5 -64.17 -9.38 -46.33
CA LEU A 5 -63.12 -8.40 -45.99
C LEU A 5 -61.78 -9.11 -45.81
N ARG A 6 -60.96 -9.02 -46.82
CA ARG A 6 -59.53 -9.37 -46.73
C ARG A 6 -58.80 -8.30 -45.94
N LYS A 7 -58.33 -8.66 -44.76
CA LYS A 7 -57.41 -7.82 -43.97
C LYS A 7 -56.00 -8.17 -44.36
N SER A 8 -55.32 -7.24 -45.01
CA SER A 8 -53.88 -7.27 -45.27
C SER A 8 -53.12 -7.11 -43.93
N ILE A 9 -52.38 -8.14 -43.51
CA ILE A 9 -51.46 -8.06 -42.41
C ILE A 9 -50.10 -7.63 -42.95
N THR A 10 -49.76 -6.35 -42.69
CA THR A 10 -48.43 -5.82 -42.96
C THR A 10 -47.56 -6.24 -41.80
N ALA A 11 -46.66 -7.18 -42.02
CA ALA A 11 -45.65 -7.58 -41.08
C ALA A 11 -44.57 -6.49 -40.98
N LEU A 12 -44.56 -5.76 -39.84
CA LEU A 12 -43.52 -4.81 -39.50
C LEU A 12 -42.36 -5.61 -38.89
N ALA A 13 -41.32 -5.87 -39.66
CA ALA A 13 -40.05 -6.46 -39.18
C ALA A 13 -39.31 -5.43 -38.33
N PHE A 14 -39.33 -5.59 -37.04
CA PHE A 14 -38.47 -4.86 -36.10
C PHE A 14 -37.07 -5.46 -36.20
N VAL A 15 -36.14 -4.79 -36.91
CA VAL A 15 -34.73 -5.08 -36.83
C VAL A 15 -34.24 -4.61 -35.48
N LEU A 16 -34.11 -5.54 -34.55
CA LEU A 16 -33.46 -5.33 -33.26
C LEU A 16 -31.94 -5.28 -33.48
N SER A 17 -31.43 -4.08 -33.81
CA SER A 17 -29.98 -3.83 -33.80
C SER A 17 -29.49 -3.94 -32.37
N GLY A 18 -28.96 -5.12 -32.01
CA GLY A 18 -28.29 -5.34 -30.75
C GLY A 18 -27.04 -4.45 -30.66
N LEU A 19 -27.14 -3.35 -29.93
CA LEU A 19 -25.99 -2.57 -29.49
C LEU A 19 -25.29 -3.41 -28.41
N THR A 20 -24.35 -4.26 -28.81
CA THR A 20 -23.38 -4.83 -27.86
C THR A 20 -22.48 -3.69 -27.43
N ALA A 21 -22.83 -3.07 -26.30
CA ALA A 21 -21.89 -2.23 -25.56
C ALA A 21 -20.78 -3.15 -25.03
N GLY A 22 -19.79 -3.40 -25.87
CA GLY A 22 -18.52 -3.94 -25.46
C GLY A 22 -17.90 -2.90 -24.54
N GLY A 23 -17.99 -3.13 -23.24
CA GLY A 23 -17.21 -2.39 -22.23
C GLY A 23 -15.73 -2.69 -22.49
N GLY A 24 -15.12 -1.96 -23.41
CA GLY A 24 -13.69 -1.96 -23.57
C GLY A 24 -13.08 -1.47 -22.27
N LEU A 25 -12.42 -2.36 -21.55
CA LEU A 25 -11.56 -1.97 -20.44
C LEU A 25 -10.55 -0.98 -21.01
N ALA A 26 -10.67 0.30 -20.62
CA ALA A 26 -9.77 1.33 -21.09
C ALA A 26 -8.37 1.02 -20.56
N GLN A 27 -7.49 0.57 -21.41
CA GLN A 27 -6.07 0.42 -21.10
C GLN A 27 -5.49 1.78 -20.76
N VAL A 28 -4.78 1.86 -19.63
CA VAL A 28 -4.06 3.07 -19.25
C VAL A 28 -2.93 3.28 -20.24
N PRO A 29 -2.85 4.45 -20.92
CA PRO A 29 -1.79 4.71 -21.89
C PRO A 29 -0.43 4.71 -21.20
N ASN A 30 0.52 3.94 -21.74
CA ASN A 30 1.91 3.96 -21.29
C ASN A 30 2.60 5.24 -21.79
N THR A 31 2.38 6.36 -21.09
CA THR A 31 3.01 7.64 -21.43
C THR A 31 4.49 7.62 -21.05
N PRO A 32 5.38 8.23 -21.87
CA PRO A 32 6.79 8.40 -21.51
C PRO A 32 6.94 9.11 -20.15
N ILE A 33 7.95 8.72 -19.38
CA ILE A 33 8.24 9.37 -18.12
C ILE A 33 8.84 10.74 -18.39
N ALA A 34 8.17 11.79 -17.91
CA ALA A 34 8.68 13.15 -17.98
C ALA A 34 9.54 13.45 -16.75
N PHE A 35 10.79 13.86 -16.97
CA PHE A 35 11.66 14.38 -15.92
C PHE A 35 11.36 15.87 -15.68
N LYS A 36 11.46 16.27 -14.42
CA LYS A 36 11.30 17.67 -14.03
C LYS A 36 12.38 18.52 -14.66
N GLN A 37 12.04 19.76 -15.05
CA GLN A 37 13.01 20.69 -15.63
C GLN A 37 14.11 21.06 -14.63
N ASP A 38 13.78 21.14 -13.36
CA ASP A 38 14.66 21.43 -12.23
C ASP A 38 15.28 20.16 -11.60
N ALA A 39 15.09 18.98 -12.21
CA ALA A 39 15.70 17.75 -11.72
C ALA A 39 17.23 17.88 -11.70
N PRO A 40 17.89 17.51 -10.58
CA PRO A 40 19.34 17.57 -10.47
C PRO A 40 20.00 16.53 -11.41
N ASP A 41 21.12 16.87 -12.02
CA ASP A 41 21.85 15.91 -12.85
C ASP A 41 22.55 14.83 -12.00
N ARG A 42 22.82 15.13 -10.72
CA ARG A 42 23.43 14.19 -9.76
C ARG A 42 22.82 14.34 -8.39
N TYR A 43 22.66 13.21 -7.69
CA TYR A 43 22.16 13.17 -6.32
C TYR A 43 22.96 12.16 -5.49
N VAL A 44 23.39 12.56 -4.30
CA VAL A 44 24.06 11.65 -3.35
C VAL A 44 23.01 11.11 -2.39
N VAL A 45 22.88 9.78 -2.35
CA VAL A 45 21.95 9.09 -1.48
C VAL A 45 22.34 9.29 -0.01
N VAL A 46 21.38 9.71 0.81
CA VAL A 46 21.58 9.91 2.25
C VAL A 46 20.80 8.88 3.07
N ARG A 47 21.19 8.69 4.32
CA ARG A 47 20.48 7.79 5.22
C ARG A 47 19.06 8.33 5.48
N GLY A 48 18.06 7.46 5.30
CA GLY A 48 16.65 7.80 5.42
C GLY A 48 15.96 8.07 4.10
N ASP A 49 16.71 8.12 2.99
CA ASP A 49 16.10 8.14 1.65
C ASP A 49 15.34 6.86 1.37
N THR A 50 14.38 6.96 0.45
CA THR A 50 13.68 5.82 -0.15
C THR A 50 13.78 5.91 -1.67
N LEU A 51 13.60 4.80 -2.38
CA LEU A 51 13.58 4.81 -3.85
C LEU A 51 12.47 5.72 -4.38
N TRP A 52 11.33 5.74 -3.73
CA TRP A 52 10.25 6.66 -4.01
C TRP A 52 10.68 8.13 -3.86
N GLY A 53 11.27 8.48 -2.71
CA GLY A 53 11.69 9.85 -2.42
C GLY A 53 12.79 10.35 -3.36
N ILE A 54 13.73 9.47 -3.74
CA ILE A 54 14.75 9.80 -4.76
C ILE A 54 14.07 10.06 -6.10
N SER A 55 13.20 9.15 -6.55
CA SER A 55 12.52 9.30 -7.84
C SER A 55 11.64 10.54 -7.90
N GLU A 56 11.03 10.94 -6.79
CA GLU A 56 10.25 12.17 -6.68
C GLU A 56 11.06 13.45 -6.96
N ARG A 57 12.38 13.43 -6.72
CA ARG A 57 13.27 14.56 -7.06
C ARG A 57 13.45 14.73 -8.57
N PHE A 58 13.31 13.64 -9.33
CA PHE A 58 13.55 13.60 -10.76
C PHE A 58 12.28 13.68 -11.59
N THR A 59 11.14 13.15 -11.09
CA THR A 59 9.91 13.04 -11.88
C THR A 59 8.66 13.32 -11.05
N ASP A 60 7.55 13.70 -11.72
CA ASP A 60 6.23 13.79 -11.10
C ASP A 60 5.50 12.44 -11.00
N SER A 61 6.12 11.37 -11.53
CA SER A 61 5.63 10.01 -11.48
C SER A 61 6.57 9.09 -10.67
N PRO A 62 6.80 9.35 -9.36
CA PRO A 62 7.79 8.64 -8.55
C PRO A 62 7.51 7.13 -8.43
N TRP A 63 6.26 6.69 -8.55
CA TRP A 63 5.89 5.28 -8.53
C TRP A 63 6.44 4.47 -9.71
N ARG A 64 6.83 5.15 -10.79
CA ARG A 64 7.44 4.52 -11.96
C ARG A 64 8.96 4.33 -11.80
N TRP A 65 9.49 4.42 -10.58
CA TRP A 65 10.90 4.21 -10.33
C TRP A 65 11.45 2.88 -10.89
N PRO A 66 10.69 1.77 -10.94
CA PRO A 66 11.21 0.54 -11.55
C PRO A 66 11.57 0.71 -13.03
N GLU A 67 10.80 1.52 -13.75
CA GLU A 67 11.06 1.82 -15.16
C GLU A 67 12.22 2.80 -15.32
N ILE A 68 12.30 3.83 -14.46
CA ILE A 68 13.36 4.85 -14.48
C ILE A 68 14.74 4.21 -14.25
N TRP A 69 14.81 3.23 -13.34
CA TRP A 69 16.05 2.52 -13.01
C TRP A 69 16.35 1.36 -13.97
N ASN A 70 15.45 1.07 -14.93
CA ASN A 70 15.56 -0.06 -15.86
C ASN A 70 15.80 -1.40 -15.14
N PHE A 71 15.19 -1.58 -13.97
CA PHE A 71 15.30 -2.82 -13.21
C PHE A 71 14.48 -3.94 -13.86
N ASN A 72 15.09 -5.12 -13.99
CA ASN A 72 14.35 -6.32 -14.37
C ASN A 72 13.51 -6.85 -13.19
N ARG A 73 12.59 -7.80 -13.46
CA ARG A 73 11.68 -8.35 -12.44
C ARG A 73 12.40 -9.04 -11.27
N GLU A 74 13.59 -9.57 -11.48
CA GLU A 74 14.40 -10.20 -10.43
C GLU A 74 15.03 -9.16 -9.52
N GLN A 75 15.51 -8.06 -10.08
CA GLN A 75 16.02 -6.92 -9.34
C GLN A 75 14.92 -6.21 -8.53
N LEU A 76 13.68 -6.20 -9.03
CA LEU A 76 12.53 -5.65 -8.30
C LEU A 76 12.16 -6.45 -7.04
N ARG A 77 12.45 -7.76 -7.01
CA ARG A 77 12.22 -8.61 -5.84
C ARG A 77 13.21 -8.33 -4.70
N ASN A 78 14.34 -7.76 -5.03
CA ASN A 78 15.39 -7.42 -4.06
C ASN A 78 15.98 -6.03 -4.34
N PRO A 79 15.27 -4.92 -4.01
CA PRO A 79 15.72 -3.55 -4.27
C PRO A 79 16.89 -3.10 -3.38
N HIS A 80 17.58 -4.02 -2.70
CA HIS A 80 18.74 -3.74 -1.85
C HIS A 80 20.01 -3.41 -2.65
N TRP A 81 19.88 -2.54 -3.66
CA TRP A 81 21.00 -2.22 -4.55
C TRP A 81 21.50 -0.79 -4.39
N ILE A 82 20.79 0.06 -3.69
CA ILE A 82 21.14 1.46 -3.50
C ILE A 82 21.41 1.69 -2.01
N TYR A 83 22.57 2.28 -1.73
CA TYR A 83 23.05 2.47 -0.38
C TYR A 83 23.34 3.95 -0.11
N PRO A 84 23.25 4.41 1.14
CA PRO A 84 23.69 5.73 1.51
C PRO A 84 25.15 5.95 1.10
N GLY A 85 25.40 7.05 0.37
CA GLY A 85 26.68 7.39 -0.23
C GLY A 85 26.81 7.05 -1.72
N ASP A 86 25.90 6.29 -2.30
CA ASP A 86 25.83 6.10 -3.75
C ASP A 86 25.50 7.43 -4.45
N VAL A 87 26.02 7.62 -5.64
CA VAL A 87 25.74 8.81 -6.45
C VAL A 87 24.85 8.43 -7.61
N ILE A 88 23.65 8.99 -7.63
CA ILE A 88 22.68 8.81 -8.69
C ILE A 88 22.95 9.86 -9.76
N VAL A 89 22.93 9.45 -11.03
CA VAL A 89 23.14 10.29 -12.20
C VAL A 89 21.95 10.17 -13.13
N LEU A 90 21.41 11.29 -13.54
CA LEU A 90 20.36 11.36 -14.55
C LEU A 90 20.97 11.43 -15.95
N ASP A 91 20.71 10.42 -16.75
CA ASP A 91 20.97 10.49 -18.20
C ASP A 91 19.71 11.06 -18.90
N ARG A 92 19.78 12.33 -19.25
CA ARG A 92 18.67 13.01 -19.95
C ARG A 92 18.44 12.51 -21.38
N ALA A 93 19.46 11.89 -22.00
CA ALA A 93 19.36 11.40 -23.37
C ALA A 93 18.58 10.08 -23.44
N SER A 94 18.86 9.16 -22.51
CA SER A 94 18.14 7.88 -22.42
C SER A 94 16.88 7.96 -21.53
N GLY A 95 16.75 9.01 -20.73
CA GLY A 95 15.67 9.14 -19.78
C GLY A 95 15.74 8.11 -18.64
N THR A 96 16.94 7.80 -18.15
CA THR A 96 17.17 6.79 -17.12
C THR A 96 18.05 7.34 -16.00
N LEU A 97 17.90 6.71 -14.81
CA LEU A 97 18.79 6.94 -13.68
C LEU A 97 19.81 5.79 -13.59
N SER A 98 21.05 6.14 -13.28
CA SER A 98 22.13 5.18 -13.08
C SER A 98 22.90 5.48 -11.81
N ILE A 99 23.66 4.49 -11.30
CA ILE A 99 24.54 4.67 -10.14
C ILE A 99 25.96 4.89 -10.66
N ALA A 100 26.54 6.05 -10.36
CA ALA A 100 27.90 6.36 -10.79
C ALA A 100 28.90 5.29 -10.34
N GLY A 101 29.67 4.75 -11.28
CA GLY A 101 30.68 3.73 -11.03
C GLY A 101 30.20 2.28 -11.05
N ARG A 102 28.90 2.00 -11.26
CA ARG A 102 28.37 0.63 -11.37
C ARG A 102 27.99 0.21 -12.80
N ASP A 103 28.03 1.11 -13.74
CA ASP A 103 27.50 0.90 -15.12
C ASP A 103 28.32 -0.04 -16.01
N ALA A 104 29.44 -0.63 -15.49
CA ALA A 104 30.35 -1.41 -16.32
C ALA A 104 30.37 -2.92 -16.04
N THR A 105 29.58 -3.48 -15.10
CA THR A 105 29.77 -4.89 -14.69
C THR A 105 28.51 -5.77 -14.64
N ALA A 106 27.38 -5.29 -15.07
CA ALA A 106 26.18 -6.13 -15.12
C ALA A 106 26.11 -7.07 -16.36
N GLY A 107 27.17 -7.11 -17.17
CA GLY A 107 27.17 -7.87 -18.43
C GLY A 107 28.35 -8.83 -18.65
N ALA A 108 29.24 -9.06 -17.67
CA ALA A 108 30.40 -9.93 -17.90
C ALA A 108 30.72 -10.80 -16.67
N ALA A 109 29.85 -11.76 -16.37
CA ALA A 109 30.27 -12.97 -15.68
C ALA A 109 30.79 -13.95 -16.74
N GLY A 110 32.08 -13.89 -17.02
CA GLY A 110 32.65 -14.78 -18.01
C GLY A 110 34.17 -14.78 -17.96
N THR A 111 34.70 -15.90 -17.48
CA THR A 111 36.01 -16.47 -17.73
C THR A 111 37.25 -15.74 -17.20
N GLY A 112 37.74 -16.32 -16.12
CA GLY A 112 39.11 -16.17 -15.67
C GLY A 112 40.12 -16.51 -16.76
N ALA A 113 41.06 -15.62 -17.00
CA ALA A 113 42.30 -15.94 -17.70
C ALA A 113 43.43 -15.91 -16.68
N ALA A 114 43.87 -17.09 -16.30
CA ALA A 114 45.14 -17.28 -15.61
C ALA A 114 46.29 -16.85 -16.53
N GLY A 115 46.89 -15.74 -16.26
CA GLY A 115 48.16 -15.31 -16.86
C GLY A 115 49.33 -15.90 -16.11
N ARG A 116 49.88 -16.95 -16.67
CA ARG A 116 51.21 -17.50 -16.31
C ARG A 116 52.27 -16.58 -16.91
N GLY A 117 53.30 -16.29 -16.12
CA GLY A 117 54.55 -15.84 -16.73
C GLY A 117 55.46 -15.09 -15.78
N GLY A 118 56.61 -15.69 -15.50
CA GLY A 118 57.83 -14.97 -15.18
C GLY A 118 58.59 -15.40 -13.94
N LEU A 119 59.45 -16.43 -14.13
CA LEU A 119 60.57 -16.75 -13.25
C LEU A 119 61.60 -15.63 -13.36
N GLY A 120 62.13 -15.16 -12.24
CA GLY A 120 63.35 -14.31 -12.17
C GLY A 120 63.75 -14.13 -10.73
N GLY A 121 64.91 -14.79 -10.41
CA GLY A 121 65.47 -14.88 -9.08
C GLY A 121 66.16 -13.61 -8.58
N GLY A 122 66.49 -13.59 -7.31
CA GLY A 122 67.37 -12.60 -6.69
C GLY A 122 66.98 -12.35 -5.24
N GLY A 123 67.66 -13.00 -4.29
CA GLY A 123 67.44 -12.82 -2.87
C GLY A 123 67.88 -11.45 -2.38
N THR A 124 67.07 -10.79 -1.59
CA THR A 124 67.49 -9.85 -0.56
C THR A 124 66.48 -9.94 0.56
N VAL A 125 66.99 -10.05 1.79
CA VAL A 125 66.18 -10.06 3.00
C VAL A 125 65.43 -8.72 3.11
N GLY A 126 64.25 -8.70 2.58
CA GLY A 126 63.36 -7.51 2.61
C GLY A 126 62.62 -7.44 3.93
N THR A 127 62.82 -6.37 4.67
CA THR A 127 62.08 -5.94 5.83
C THR A 127 60.61 -5.94 5.46
N VAL A 128 59.81 -6.81 6.07
CA VAL A 128 58.33 -6.81 5.91
C VAL A 128 57.79 -5.58 6.61
N LYS A 129 57.45 -4.54 5.85
CA LYS A 129 56.73 -3.38 6.32
C LYS A 129 55.32 -3.81 6.63
N LEU A 130 55.04 -4.10 7.89
CA LEU A 130 53.65 -4.32 8.37
C LEU A 130 52.88 -3.01 8.25
N SER A 131 52.12 -2.85 7.18
CA SER A 131 51.12 -1.81 7.10
C SER A 131 49.98 -2.18 8.06
N PRO A 132 49.57 -1.30 8.97
CA PRO A 132 48.36 -1.56 9.77
C PRO A 132 47.20 -1.74 8.81
N ARG A 133 46.73 -2.96 8.69
CA ARG A 133 45.41 -3.22 8.04
C ARG A 133 44.38 -2.69 9.00
N VAL A 134 43.92 -1.49 8.74
CA VAL A 134 42.63 -1.02 9.30
C VAL A 134 41.62 -2.02 8.79
N ARG A 135 41.13 -2.88 9.67
CA ARG A 135 39.93 -3.69 9.43
C ARG A 135 38.79 -2.71 9.45
N ALA A 136 38.45 -2.13 8.31
CA ALA A 136 37.20 -1.49 8.15
C ALA A 136 36.17 -2.60 8.34
N GLU A 137 35.62 -2.74 9.55
CA GLU A 137 34.34 -3.39 9.71
C GLU A 137 33.39 -2.59 8.86
N SER A 138 32.96 -3.17 7.75
CA SER A 138 31.84 -2.66 7.02
C SER A 138 30.65 -2.76 7.99
N THR A 139 30.33 -1.64 8.66
CA THR A 139 29.00 -1.45 9.22
C THR A 139 28.09 -1.80 8.06
N ALA A 140 27.32 -2.89 8.18
CA ALA A 140 26.43 -3.34 7.13
C ALA A 140 25.60 -2.13 6.73
N LYS A 141 25.89 -1.58 5.55
CA LYS A 141 25.13 -0.46 5.02
C LYS A 141 23.79 -1.07 4.63
N ASP A 142 22.78 -0.82 5.42
CA ASP A 142 21.42 -1.23 5.06
C ASP A 142 21.04 -0.48 3.78
N ALA A 143 20.58 -1.23 2.79
CA ALA A 143 20.07 -0.64 1.56
C ALA A 143 18.84 0.22 1.85
N ILE A 144 18.62 1.25 1.04
CA ILE A 144 17.44 2.10 1.20
C ILE A 144 16.17 1.33 0.81
N PRO A 145 15.09 1.45 1.59
CA PRO A 145 13.82 0.80 1.26
C PRO A 145 13.10 1.47 0.08
N SER A 146 12.20 0.75 -0.54
CA SER A 146 11.34 1.30 -1.62
C SER A 146 10.41 2.39 -1.11
N ILE A 147 9.83 2.19 0.07
CA ILE A 147 8.89 3.06 0.77
C ILE A 147 9.22 3.08 2.26
N PRO A 148 8.70 4.03 3.06
CA PRO A 148 8.94 4.09 4.50
C PRO A 148 8.31 2.88 5.24
N ALA A 149 9.05 1.79 5.39
CA ALA A 149 8.56 0.53 5.98
C ALA A 149 8.09 0.70 7.44
N ASN A 150 8.79 1.52 8.21
CA ASN A 150 8.47 1.79 9.63
C ASN A 150 7.07 2.36 9.85
N ILE A 151 6.47 3.00 8.84
CA ILE A 151 5.14 3.60 8.94
C ILE A 151 4.05 2.54 8.72
N ILE A 152 4.27 1.62 7.79
CA ILE A 152 3.28 0.60 7.44
C ILE A 152 3.35 -0.64 8.32
N GLU A 153 4.51 -0.91 8.97
CA GLU A 153 4.73 -2.09 9.80
C GLU A 153 3.65 -2.31 10.89
N PRO A 154 3.23 -1.29 11.65
CA PRO A 154 2.16 -1.46 12.64
C PRO A 154 0.83 -1.90 12.01
N PHE A 155 0.55 -1.49 10.79
CA PHE A 155 -0.68 -1.84 10.07
C PHE A 155 -0.60 -3.20 9.35
N LEU A 156 0.60 -3.71 9.13
CA LEU A 156 0.81 -5.07 8.65
C LEU A 156 0.61 -6.08 9.76
N SER A 157 1.19 -5.80 10.94
CA SER A 157 1.12 -6.68 12.11
C SER A 157 -0.21 -6.58 12.85
N ARG A 158 -0.79 -5.37 12.94
CA ARG A 158 -1.99 -5.05 13.74
C ARG A 158 -3.05 -4.42 12.84
N PRO A 159 -3.82 -5.24 12.09
CA PRO A 159 -4.86 -4.68 11.23
C PRO A 159 -5.87 -3.89 12.05
N LEU A 160 -6.21 -2.70 11.56
CA LEU A 160 -7.26 -1.85 12.15
C LEU A 160 -8.61 -2.06 11.48
N LEU A 161 -8.72 -3.06 10.62
CA LEU A 161 -9.94 -3.43 9.91
C LEU A 161 -10.17 -4.93 10.03
N VAL A 162 -11.43 -5.30 10.22
CA VAL A 162 -11.90 -6.69 10.19
C VAL A 162 -13.05 -6.78 9.19
N GLU A 163 -13.04 -7.83 8.40
CA GLU A 163 -14.16 -8.16 7.52
C GLU A 163 -15.45 -8.35 8.33
N PRO A 164 -16.64 -8.20 7.72
CA PRO A 164 -17.91 -8.24 8.44
C PRO A 164 -18.06 -9.43 9.39
N ASP A 165 -17.61 -10.62 8.98
CA ASP A 165 -17.70 -11.86 9.75
C ASP A 165 -16.40 -12.23 10.50
N GLY A 166 -15.34 -11.44 10.32
CA GLY A 166 -13.99 -11.79 10.78
C GLY A 166 -13.82 -11.86 12.29
N LEU A 167 -14.69 -11.20 13.07
CA LEU A 167 -14.69 -11.30 14.53
C LEU A 167 -15.83 -12.15 15.10
N ASP A 168 -16.80 -12.59 14.29
CA ASP A 168 -17.98 -13.28 14.84
C ASP A 168 -17.62 -14.64 15.42
N ASN A 169 -16.74 -15.38 14.76
CA ASN A 169 -16.22 -16.67 15.20
C ASN A 169 -14.86 -16.58 15.92
N ALA A 170 -14.33 -15.36 16.13
CA ALA A 170 -13.04 -15.19 16.78
C ALA A 170 -13.09 -15.58 18.26
N PRO A 171 -12.00 -16.14 18.82
CA PRO A 171 -11.87 -16.42 20.24
C PRO A 171 -12.24 -15.19 21.08
N THR A 172 -12.98 -15.41 22.14
CA THR A 172 -13.60 -14.33 22.94
C THR A 172 -13.21 -14.44 24.40
N ILE A 173 -12.88 -13.31 25.03
CA ILE A 173 -12.68 -13.22 26.48
C ILE A 173 -14.03 -13.38 27.18
N ILE A 174 -14.19 -14.47 27.91
CA ILE A 174 -15.43 -14.81 28.66
C ILE A 174 -15.33 -14.50 30.14
N GLY A 175 -14.13 -14.38 30.66
CA GLY A 175 -13.89 -14.15 32.07
C GLY A 175 -12.50 -13.60 32.36
N THR A 176 -12.34 -13.10 33.56
CA THR A 176 -11.11 -12.49 34.07
C THR A 176 -10.78 -13.09 35.44
N GLU A 177 -9.51 -13.04 35.83
CA GLU A 177 -9.10 -13.40 37.19
C GLU A 177 -9.79 -12.46 38.17
N ASP A 178 -10.29 -13.01 39.30
CA ASP A 178 -11.01 -12.27 40.33
C ASP A 178 -12.26 -11.51 39.85
N ASN A 179 -12.82 -11.90 38.70
CA ASN A 179 -14.02 -11.28 38.11
C ASN A 179 -13.88 -9.76 37.85
N ARG A 180 -12.66 -9.29 37.60
CA ARG A 180 -12.38 -7.87 37.33
C ARG A 180 -13.05 -7.43 36.03
N VAL A 181 -13.51 -6.18 36.04
CA VAL A 181 -14.13 -5.58 34.84
C VAL A 181 -13.08 -5.19 33.82
N ILE A 182 -11.94 -4.67 34.29
CA ILE A 182 -10.80 -4.23 33.48
C ILE A 182 -9.59 -5.09 33.80
N ILE A 183 -8.84 -5.47 32.79
CA ILE A 183 -7.66 -6.31 32.89
C ILE A 183 -6.42 -5.50 32.54
N GLU A 184 -5.42 -5.55 33.37
CA GLU A 184 -4.12 -4.91 33.18
C GLU A 184 -3.09 -5.91 32.64
N ALA A 185 -1.94 -5.40 32.16
CA ALA A 185 -0.81 -6.23 31.75
C ALA A 185 -0.33 -7.09 32.95
N GLY A 186 0.00 -8.35 32.68
CA GLY A 186 0.39 -9.34 33.69
C GLY A 186 -0.79 -10.15 34.26
N ASN A 187 -2.02 -9.68 34.14
CA ASN A 187 -3.20 -10.39 34.61
C ASN A 187 -3.63 -11.50 33.64
N ARG A 188 -4.48 -12.41 34.15
CA ARG A 188 -5.00 -13.54 33.37
C ARG A 188 -6.43 -13.30 32.93
N ALA A 189 -6.73 -13.83 31.74
CA ALA A 189 -8.07 -13.89 31.18
C ALA A 189 -8.40 -15.31 30.70
N TYR A 190 -9.68 -15.61 30.64
CA TYR A 190 -10.20 -16.88 30.17
C TYR A 190 -10.87 -16.66 28.80
N VAL A 191 -10.41 -17.41 27.81
CA VAL A 191 -10.80 -17.24 26.41
C VAL A 191 -11.46 -18.52 25.92
N ARG A 192 -12.59 -18.40 25.25
CA ARG A 192 -13.28 -19.49 24.57
C ARG A 192 -13.02 -19.39 23.07
N GLY A 193 -12.79 -20.53 22.42
CA GLY A 193 -12.70 -20.63 20.96
C GLY A 193 -11.28 -20.62 20.40
N ILE A 194 -10.22 -20.66 21.22
CA ILE A 194 -8.84 -20.85 20.74
C ILE A 194 -8.65 -22.27 20.19
N GLY A 195 -9.30 -23.27 20.78
CA GLY A 195 -9.22 -24.66 20.34
C GLY A 195 -7.80 -25.21 20.36
N ASP A 196 -7.46 -26.03 19.34
CA ASP A 196 -6.15 -26.68 19.20
C ASP A 196 -5.13 -25.78 18.45
N SER A 197 -5.32 -24.47 18.42
CA SER A 197 -4.38 -23.55 17.79
C SER A 197 -3.00 -23.65 18.45
N LYS A 198 -1.96 -23.76 17.60
CA LYS A 198 -0.55 -23.78 18.06
C LYS A 198 0.02 -22.39 18.31
N GLU A 199 -0.76 -21.35 18.01
CA GLU A 199 -0.33 -19.96 18.22
C GLU A 199 -0.25 -19.65 19.69
N GLU A 200 0.92 -19.21 20.15
CA GLU A 200 1.13 -18.80 21.53
C GLU A 200 0.73 -17.34 21.76
N ASN A 201 0.92 -16.47 20.78
CA ASN A 201 0.70 -15.03 20.90
C ASN A 201 -0.55 -14.59 20.15
N TRP A 202 -1.33 -13.73 20.81
CA TRP A 202 -2.62 -13.27 20.30
C TRP A 202 -2.74 -11.76 20.47
N PHE A 203 -3.31 -11.10 19.48
CA PHE A 203 -3.73 -9.71 19.55
C PHE A 203 -5.16 -9.64 20.08
N ILE A 204 -5.43 -8.66 20.93
CA ILE A 204 -6.77 -8.42 21.50
C ILE A 204 -7.39 -7.23 20.78
N TYR A 205 -8.63 -7.42 20.33
CA TYR A 205 -9.38 -6.43 19.55
C TYR A 205 -10.79 -6.24 20.08
N ARG A 206 -11.29 -5.02 19.90
CA ARG A 206 -12.71 -4.68 20.04
C ARG A 206 -13.25 -4.23 18.70
N ARG A 207 -14.48 -4.68 18.37
CA ARG A 207 -15.18 -4.22 17.17
C ARG A 207 -15.52 -2.74 17.31
N GLY A 208 -15.05 -1.93 16.37
CA GLY A 208 -15.31 -0.51 16.28
C GLY A 208 -16.49 -0.19 15.36
N LYS A 209 -16.49 1.01 14.79
CA LYS A 209 -17.55 1.48 13.89
C LYS A 209 -17.54 0.72 12.56
N ALA A 210 -18.72 0.65 11.91
CA ALA A 210 -18.84 0.14 10.57
C ALA A 210 -18.17 1.09 9.56
N LEU A 211 -17.44 0.50 8.62
CA LEU A 211 -16.93 1.18 7.43
C LEU A 211 -17.93 0.97 6.30
N VAL A 212 -18.63 2.03 5.96
CA VAL A 212 -19.71 1.99 4.97
C VAL A 212 -19.21 2.60 3.67
N ASP A 213 -19.51 1.94 2.56
CA ASP A 213 -19.26 2.49 1.22
C ASP A 213 -20.20 3.67 0.98
N PRO A 214 -19.67 4.88 0.74
CA PRO A 214 -20.49 6.06 0.55
C PRO A 214 -21.30 6.06 -0.74
N ASP A 215 -20.90 5.26 -1.74
CA ASP A 215 -21.57 5.20 -3.03
C ASP A 215 -22.71 4.17 -3.04
N THR A 216 -22.57 3.05 -2.31
CA THR A 216 -23.55 1.95 -2.29
C THR A 216 -24.27 1.79 -0.96
N ASN A 217 -23.83 2.48 0.08
CA ASN A 217 -24.32 2.37 1.46
C ASN A 217 -24.22 0.95 2.06
N VAL A 218 -23.33 0.12 1.53
CA VAL A 218 -23.06 -1.23 2.01
C VAL A 218 -21.94 -1.21 3.04
N THR A 219 -22.08 -1.97 4.13
CA THR A 219 -21.00 -2.16 5.10
C THR A 219 -19.91 -3.05 4.49
N LEU A 220 -18.69 -2.52 4.38
CA LEU A 220 -17.53 -3.19 3.81
C LEU A 220 -16.71 -3.94 4.86
N GLY A 221 -16.78 -3.52 6.13
CA GLY A 221 -16.06 -4.07 7.25
C GLY A 221 -16.29 -3.24 8.51
N TYR A 222 -15.53 -3.56 9.54
CA TYR A 222 -15.56 -2.83 10.81
C TYR A 222 -14.15 -2.41 11.21
N GLU A 223 -14.03 -1.28 11.85
CA GLU A 223 -12.78 -0.95 12.53
C GLU A 223 -12.48 -2.00 13.60
N ALA A 224 -11.21 -2.40 13.70
CA ALA A 224 -10.71 -3.25 14.77
C ALA A 224 -9.86 -2.39 15.70
N ILE A 225 -10.38 -2.09 16.88
CA ILE A 225 -9.67 -1.32 17.89
C ILE A 225 -8.70 -2.27 18.60
N TYR A 226 -7.40 -2.07 18.39
CA TYR A 226 -6.36 -2.84 19.05
C TYR A 226 -6.27 -2.45 20.53
N LEU A 227 -6.39 -3.44 21.42
CA LEU A 227 -6.39 -3.24 22.87
C LEU A 227 -5.09 -3.70 23.52
N GLY A 228 -4.41 -4.70 22.96
CA GLY A 228 -3.21 -5.26 23.56
C GLY A 228 -2.82 -6.61 22.98
N THR A 229 -1.86 -7.26 23.64
CA THR A 229 -1.42 -8.63 23.33
C THR A 229 -1.60 -9.56 24.50
N ALA A 230 -1.86 -10.83 24.22
CA ALA A 230 -1.93 -11.89 25.19
C ALA A 230 -1.10 -13.09 24.74
N ARG A 231 -0.60 -13.86 25.71
CA ARG A 231 0.09 -15.12 25.46
C ARG A 231 -0.67 -16.26 26.14
N VAL A 232 -0.78 -17.39 25.45
CA VAL A 232 -1.37 -18.60 26.02
C VAL A 232 -0.49 -19.09 27.19
N SER A 233 -1.07 -19.20 28.38
CA SER A 233 -0.39 -19.72 29.57
C SER A 233 -0.81 -21.15 29.92
N ARG A 234 -2.04 -21.54 29.58
CA ARG A 234 -2.57 -22.90 29.74
C ARG A 234 -3.61 -23.18 28.68
N ALA A 235 -3.39 -24.22 27.90
CA ALA A 235 -4.35 -24.74 26.92
C ALA A 235 -5.58 -25.35 27.63
N GLY A 236 -6.71 -25.36 26.93
CA GLY A 236 -7.98 -25.91 27.40
C GLY A 236 -9.17 -25.13 26.84
N ASP A 237 -10.38 -25.49 27.22
CA ASP A 237 -11.59 -24.73 26.90
C ASP A 237 -12.37 -24.52 28.23
N PRO A 238 -12.29 -23.30 28.81
CA PRO A 238 -11.61 -22.11 28.31
C PRO A 238 -10.08 -22.17 28.41
N THR A 239 -9.41 -21.60 27.43
CA THR A 239 -7.95 -21.37 27.42
C THR A 239 -7.60 -20.23 28.36
N THR A 240 -6.54 -20.38 29.17
CA THR A 240 -6.02 -19.29 30.01
C THR A 240 -4.95 -18.53 29.22
N VAL A 241 -5.13 -17.23 29.10
CA VAL A 241 -4.13 -16.34 28.51
C VAL A 241 -3.64 -15.32 29.54
N GLN A 242 -2.39 -14.91 29.40
CA GLN A 242 -1.81 -13.81 30.19
C GLN A 242 -1.63 -12.60 29.30
N LEU A 243 -2.13 -11.43 29.72
CA LEU A 243 -1.95 -10.19 28.98
C LEU A 243 -0.50 -9.74 29.08
N THR A 244 0.16 -9.54 27.95
CA THR A 244 1.56 -9.10 27.90
C THR A 244 1.68 -7.59 27.75
N THR A 245 0.82 -6.99 26.93
CA THR A 245 0.71 -5.54 26.77
C THR A 245 -0.75 -5.13 26.73
N VAL A 246 -1.04 -3.97 27.31
CA VAL A 246 -2.38 -3.36 27.31
C VAL A 246 -2.21 -1.90 26.90
N THR A 247 -2.83 -1.51 25.78
CA THR A 247 -2.82 -0.13 25.28
C THR A 247 -4.13 0.59 25.56
N GLN A 248 -5.21 -0.16 25.72
CA GLN A 248 -6.54 0.31 26.08
C GLN A 248 -7.20 -0.74 26.98
N GLU A 249 -8.25 -0.35 27.68
CA GLU A 249 -8.99 -1.22 28.59
C GLU A 249 -9.44 -2.52 27.90
N VAL A 250 -9.02 -3.65 28.44
CA VAL A 250 -9.43 -5.00 28.01
C VAL A 250 -10.49 -5.53 28.96
N GLY A 251 -11.55 -6.14 28.40
CA GLY A 251 -12.65 -6.67 29.16
C GLY A 251 -13.31 -7.90 28.54
N ARG A 252 -14.40 -8.34 29.15
CA ARG A 252 -15.22 -9.44 28.60
C ARG A 252 -15.84 -9.03 27.29
N GLY A 253 -15.91 -9.97 26.33
CA GLY A 253 -16.45 -9.75 24.99
C GLY A 253 -15.41 -9.31 23.98
N ASP A 254 -14.21 -8.88 24.41
CA ASP A 254 -13.13 -8.57 23.50
C ASP A 254 -12.65 -9.85 22.81
N LYS A 255 -12.23 -9.70 21.56
CA LYS A 255 -11.89 -10.77 20.63
C LYS A 255 -10.39 -10.93 20.47
N LEU A 256 -9.96 -12.14 20.16
CA LEU A 256 -8.56 -12.44 19.90
C LEU A 256 -8.36 -12.83 18.44
N LEU A 257 -7.23 -12.38 17.86
CA LEU A 257 -6.73 -12.82 16.57
C LEU A 257 -5.28 -13.30 16.71
N PRO A 258 -4.85 -14.34 15.98
CA PRO A 258 -3.47 -14.78 16.02
C PRO A 258 -2.49 -13.64 15.71
N ALA A 259 -1.43 -13.52 16.50
CA ALA A 259 -0.36 -12.59 16.24
C ALA A 259 0.57 -13.20 15.20
N GLY A 260 0.22 -13.09 13.92
CA GLY A 260 1.08 -13.52 12.82
C GLY A 260 2.40 -12.74 12.76
N VAL A 261 3.44 -13.36 12.20
CA VAL A 261 4.68 -12.66 11.89
C VAL A 261 4.40 -11.69 10.75
N PRO A 262 4.68 -10.39 10.90
CA PRO A 262 4.48 -9.44 9.83
C PRO A 262 5.44 -9.77 8.69
N GLU A 263 4.91 -10.19 7.56
CA GLU A 263 5.68 -10.17 6.32
C GLU A 263 5.70 -8.70 5.85
N VAL A 264 6.87 -8.10 5.83
CA VAL A 264 7.09 -6.81 5.16
C VAL A 264 7.38 -7.14 3.69
N PRO A 265 6.38 -7.14 2.84
CA PRO A 265 6.59 -7.49 1.46
C PRO A 265 7.31 -6.32 0.76
N ASN A 266 8.24 -6.68 -0.07
CA ASN A 266 8.97 -5.74 -0.89
C ASN A 266 8.16 -5.46 -2.15
N TYR A 267 7.46 -4.34 -2.16
CA TYR A 267 6.54 -3.99 -3.24
C TYR A 267 7.20 -3.05 -4.25
N ALA A 268 7.06 -3.39 -5.54
CA ALA A 268 7.31 -2.45 -6.61
C ALA A 268 6.01 -1.65 -6.87
N PRO A 269 6.02 -0.33 -6.75
CA PRO A 269 4.87 0.48 -7.08
C PRO A 269 4.55 0.38 -8.57
N HIS A 270 3.26 0.31 -8.90
CA HIS A 270 2.78 0.32 -10.27
C HIS A 270 1.36 0.89 -10.34
N ALA A 271 0.97 1.41 -11.49
CA ALA A 271 -0.41 1.80 -11.71
C ALA A 271 -1.28 0.57 -11.97
N PRO A 272 -2.57 0.60 -11.61
CA PRO A 272 -3.52 -0.39 -12.08
C PRO A 272 -3.52 -0.46 -13.61
N SER A 273 -3.57 -1.67 -14.18
CA SER A 273 -3.62 -1.89 -15.64
C SER A 273 -4.96 -1.48 -16.27
N VAL A 274 -5.99 -1.37 -15.43
CA VAL A 274 -7.35 -0.98 -15.80
C VAL A 274 -7.71 0.29 -15.05
N PHE A 275 -8.51 1.16 -15.66
CA PHE A 275 -9.01 2.34 -14.96
C PHE A 275 -9.85 1.92 -13.75
N MET A 276 -9.46 2.40 -12.58
CA MET A 276 -10.14 2.19 -11.31
C MET A 276 -10.46 3.52 -10.66
N GLN A 277 -11.64 3.59 -10.06
CA GLN A 277 -12.08 4.73 -9.26
C GLN A 277 -12.71 4.24 -7.96
N GLY A 278 -12.48 4.96 -6.88
CA GLY A 278 -13.05 4.68 -5.57
C GLY A 278 -13.01 5.87 -4.64
N ARG A 279 -13.26 5.63 -3.36
CA ARG A 279 -13.31 6.65 -2.31
C ARG A 279 -12.44 6.29 -1.12
N ILE A 280 -11.97 7.32 -0.44
CA ILE A 280 -11.38 7.21 0.90
C ILE A 280 -12.51 7.13 1.91
N ILE A 281 -12.57 6.05 2.69
CA ILE A 281 -13.61 5.83 3.71
C ILE A 281 -13.10 5.93 5.14
N GLY A 282 -11.78 6.03 5.33
CA GLY A 282 -11.16 6.20 6.63
C GLY A 282 -9.77 6.81 6.51
N VAL A 283 -9.36 7.56 7.53
CA VAL A 283 -8.02 8.15 7.63
C VAL A 283 -7.46 7.85 9.00
N TYR A 284 -6.25 7.26 9.06
CA TYR A 284 -5.54 6.94 10.28
C TYR A 284 -4.25 7.77 10.39
N GLY A 285 -3.90 8.19 11.60
CA GLY A 285 -2.74 9.06 11.82
C GLY A 285 -2.98 10.51 11.42
N GLY A 286 -4.23 10.88 11.17
CA GLY A 286 -4.63 12.26 10.88
C GLY A 286 -4.48 13.17 12.09
N LEU A 287 -4.06 14.41 11.85
CA LEU A 287 -3.98 15.45 12.85
C LEU A 287 -5.34 16.17 12.94
N GLY A 288 -5.91 16.22 14.15
CA GLY A 288 -7.10 17.00 14.45
C GLY A 288 -8.41 16.22 14.57
N LYS A 289 -9.47 16.92 15.03
CA LYS A 289 -10.81 16.36 15.29
C LYS A 289 -11.58 15.91 14.03
N LEU A 290 -11.13 16.33 12.85
CA LEU A 290 -11.78 16.06 11.57
C LEU A 290 -11.20 14.85 10.82
N GLY A 291 -10.16 14.18 11.37
CA GLY A 291 -9.54 13.03 10.73
C GLY A 291 -8.86 13.36 9.39
N GLU A 292 -8.30 14.58 9.28
CA GLU A 292 -7.55 14.98 8.11
C GLU A 292 -6.18 14.32 8.09
N GLY A 293 -5.81 13.72 6.95
CA GLY A 293 -4.52 13.08 6.74
C GLY A 293 -3.53 13.97 6.01
N GLY A 294 -2.26 13.83 6.36
CA GLY A 294 -1.13 14.42 5.64
C GLY A 294 -0.27 13.35 4.95
N PRO A 295 0.93 13.73 4.50
CA PRO A 295 1.92 12.76 4.05
C PRO A 295 2.17 11.72 5.15
N GLN A 296 2.33 10.45 4.76
CA GLN A 296 2.55 9.31 5.65
C GLN A 296 1.35 8.89 6.51
N SER A 297 0.18 9.51 6.34
CA SER A 297 -1.08 8.96 6.91
C SER A 297 -1.50 7.70 6.18
N ILE A 298 -2.20 6.82 6.89
CA ILE A 298 -2.82 5.63 6.31
C ILE A 298 -4.29 5.93 6.01
N VAL A 299 -4.72 5.56 4.82
CA VAL A 299 -6.11 5.70 4.39
C VAL A 299 -6.73 4.34 4.04
N THR A 300 -8.02 4.21 4.30
CA THR A 300 -8.81 3.05 3.88
C THR A 300 -9.59 3.41 2.62
N LEU A 301 -9.48 2.56 1.61
CA LEU A 301 -10.14 2.72 0.33
C LEU A 301 -11.33 1.75 0.23
N ASN A 302 -12.45 2.16 -0.42
CA ASN A 302 -13.60 1.31 -0.69
C ASN A 302 -13.41 0.40 -1.92
N ARG A 303 -12.17 -0.01 -2.17
CA ARG A 303 -11.78 -0.95 -3.22
C ARG A 303 -10.83 -1.98 -2.65
N GLY A 304 -11.06 -3.25 -2.99
CA GLY A 304 -10.30 -4.37 -2.49
C GLY A 304 -9.94 -5.38 -3.56
N ARG A 305 -9.64 -6.60 -3.13
CA ARG A 305 -9.29 -7.71 -4.02
C ARG A 305 -10.42 -8.02 -5.02
N ALA A 306 -11.67 -7.97 -4.58
CA ALA A 306 -12.84 -8.20 -5.43
C ALA A 306 -12.96 -7.19 -6.57
N ASP A 307 -12.41 -5.98 -6.39
CA ASP A 307 -12.37 -4.94 -7.42
C ASP A 307 -11.11 -5.02 -8.30
N GLY A 308 -10.21 -5.97 -8.06
CA GLY A 308 -8.94 -6.12 -8.78
C GLY A 308 -7.81 -5.24 -8.24
N VAL A 309 -7.92 -4.76 -6.99
CA VAL A 309 -6.81 -4.04 -6.35
C VAL A 309 -5.72 -5.03 -5.96
N GLU A 310 -4.48 -4.66 -6.28
CA GLU A 310 -3.28 -5.43 -5.93
C GLU A 310 -2.38 -4.62 -4.99
N VAL A 311 -1.58 -5.33 -4.20
CA VAL A 311 -0.56 -4.68 -3.40
C VAL A 311 0.51 -4.11 -4.33
N GLY A 312 0.89 -2.85 -4.10
CA GLY A 312 1.76 -2.12 -5.02
C GLY A 312 1.02 -1.13 -5.91
N HIS A 313 -0.31 -1.23 -6.02
CA HIS A 313 -1.06 -0.24 -6.77
C HIS A 313 -0.89 1.16 -6.21
N VAL A 314 -0.74 2.12 -7.11
CA VAL A 314 -0.70 3.55 -6.79
C VAL A 314 -1.96 4.21 -7.34
N PHE A 315 -2.60 5.02 -6.50
CA PHE A 315 -3.76 5.82 -6.89
C PHE A 315 -3.45 7.31 -6.77
N ALA A 316 -3.97 8.08 -7.71
CA ALA A 316 -4.01 9.53 -7.59
C ALA A 316 -5.20 9.94 -6.71
N LEU A 317 -4.96 10.94 -5.86
CA LEU A 317 -5.97 11.49 -4.96
C LEU A 317 -6.57 12.74 -5.56
N TYR A 318 -7.88 12.82 -5.55
CA TYR A 318 -8.66 13.94 -6.09
C TYR A 318 -9.62 14.49 -5.05
N ARG A 319 -9.68 15.82 -4.97
CA ARG A 319 -10.73 16.52 -4.27
C ARG A 319 -11.93 16.65 -5.20
N PRO A 320 -13.12 16.15 -4.82
CA PRO A 320 -14.32 16.34 -5.62
C PRO A 320 -14.60 17.81 -5.85
N GLY A 321 -14.81 18.18 -7.11
CA GLY A 321 -15.23 19.53 -7.46
C GLY A 321 -16.60 19.86 -6.86
N PRO A 322 -16.83 21.07 -6.31
CA PRO A 322 -18.12 21.48 -5.80
C PRO A 322 -19.16 21.58 -6.92
N VAL A 323 -20.43 21.37 -6.57
CA VAL A 323 -21.56 21.69 -7.43
C VAL A 323 -21.90 23.16 -7.22
N ILE A 324 -21.82 23.96 -8.28
CA ILE A 324 -22.16 25.38 -8.25
C ILE A 324 -23.44 25.63 -9.02
N ALA A 325 -24.24 26.58 -8.55
CA ALA A 325 -25.41 27.07 -9.25
C ALA A 325 -25.02 28.23 -10.16
N ASP A 326 -25.39 28.16 -11.44
CA ASP A 326 -25.21 29.26 -12.37
C ASP A 326 -26.45 30.18 -12.29
N ALA A 327 -26.26 31.33 -11.66
CA ALA A 327 -27.33 32.31 -11.52
C ALA A 327 -27.73 32.98 -12.87
N SER A 328 -26.90 32.84 -13.91
CA SER A 328 -27.18 33.37 -15.24
C SER A 328 -28.13 32.49 -16.06
N THR A 329 -28.21 31.19 -15.69
CA THR A 329 -29.01 30.19 -16.39
C THR A 329 -30.14 29.70 -15.50
N VAL A 330 -31.34 30.28 -15.66
CA VAL A 330 -32.54 29.89 -14.91
C VAL A 330 -33.33 28.87 -15.75
N THR A 331 -33.54 27.67 -15.22
CA THR A 331 -34.41 26.62 -15.79
C THR A 331 -35.76 26.64 -15.09
N SER A 332 -36.77 25.93 -15.63
CA SER A 332 -38.12 25.78 -15.01
C SER A 332 -38.08 25.17 -13.60
N SER A 333 -36.97 24.49 -13.23
CA SER A 333 -36.74 23.86 -11.92
C SER A 333 -35.74 24.62 -11.02
N GLY A 334 -35.32 25.83 -11.43
CA GLY A 334 -34.36 26.64 -10.68
C GLY A 334 -33.07 26.95 -11.48
N PRO A 335 -32.06 27.55 -10.86
CA PRO A 335 -30.79 27.82 -11.52
C PRO A 335 -30.09 26.49 -11.93
N ALA A 336 -29.50 26.49 -13.13
CA ALA A 336 -28.73 25.34 -13.59
C ALA A 336 -27.54 25.08 -12.66
N THR A 337 -27.28 23.82 -12.35
CA THR A 337 -26.16 23.43 -11.51
C THR A 337 -25.08 22.71 -12.31
N PHE A 338 -23.83 23.07 -12.08
CA PHE A 338 -22.68 22.47 -12.74
C PHE A 338 -21.72 21.91 -11.71
N LYS A 339 -21.29 20.64 -11.89
CA LYS A 339 -20.21 20.07 -11.12
C LYS A 339 -18.87 20.55 -11.71
N LEU A 340 -18.03 21.19 -10.90
CA LEU A 340 -16.67 21.53 -11.30
C LEU A 340 -15.80 20.27 -11.41
N PRO A 341 -14.71 20.31 -12.20
CA PRO A 341 -13.77 19.19 -12.31
C PRO A 341 -13.16 18.83 -10.96
N ASP A 342 -12.91 17.54 -10.78
CA ASP A 342 -12.17 17.03 -9.63
C ASP A 342 -10.69 17.45 -9.74
N GLU A 343 -10.10 17.94 -8.65
CA GLU A 343 -8.72 18.43 -8.63
C GLU A 343 -7.77 17.38 -8.05
N ARG A 344 -6.77 16.99 -8.85
CA ARG A 344 -5.69 16.11 -8.39
C ARG A 344 -4.81 16.83 -7.39
N TYR A 345 -4.54 16.21 -6.23
CA TYR A 345 -3.74 16.82 -5.18
C TYR A 345 -2.73 15.88 -4.52
N GLY A 346 -2.72 14.59 -4.87
CA GLY A 346 -1.82 13.67 -4.22
C GLY A 346 -1.72 12.28 -4.84
N LEU A 347 -0.97 11.42 -4.16
CA LEU A 347 -0.74 10.02 -4.48
C LEU A 347 -0.80 9.17 -3.21
N ALA A 348 -1.41 7.99 -3.33
CA ALA A 348 -1.44 6.97 -2.29
C ALA A 348 -0.97 5.62 -2.84
N PHE A 349 -0.26 4.86 -2.02
CA PHE A 349 0.33 3.56 -2.34
C PHE A 349 -0.34 2.46 -1.53
N VAL A 350 -0.92 1.45 -2.20
CA VAL A 350 -1.59 0.32 -1.56
C VAL A 350 -0.56 -0.68 -1.05
N PHE A 351 -0.55 -0.92 0.27
CA PHE A 351 0.36 -1.86 0.92
C PHE A 351 -0.34 -3.07 1.55
N ARG A 352 -1.67 -3.01 1.74
CA ARG A 352 -2.46 -4.12 2.27
C ARG A 352 -3.84 -4.15 1.64
N ILE A 353 -4.31 -5.35 1.29
CA ILE A 353 -5.63 -5.57 0.69
C ILE A 353 -6.44 -6.58 1.50
N PHE A 354 -7.73 -6.28 1.58
CA PHE A 354 -8.79 -7.16 2.05
C PHE A 354 -9.74 -7.46 0.90
N ASP A 355 -10.81 -8.19 1.13
CA ASP A 355 -11.72 -8.57 0.06
C ASP A 355 -12.37 -7.34 -0.62
N ARG A 356 -12.91 -6.41 0.15
CA ARG A 356 -13.67 -5.24 -0.35
C ARG A 356 -13.04 -3.88 -0.03
N VAL A 357 -11.94 -3.85 0.69
CA VAL A 357 -11.24 -2.64 1.09
C VAL A 357 -9.74 -2.82 0.98
N SER A 358 -8.99 -1.73 0.97
CA SER A 358 -7.54 -1.76 1.03
C SER A 358 -6.99 -0.64 1.90
N TYR A 359 -5.78 -0.83 2.42
CA TYR A 359 -5.01 0.23 3.07
C TYR A 359 -4.00 0.81 2.10
N ALA A 360 -3.95 2.12 2.07
CA ALA A 360 -2.96 2.85 1.31
C ALA A 360 -2.22 3.87 2.18
N LEU A 361 -0.92 4.00 1.92
CA LEU A 361 -0.06 5.01 2.49
C LEU A 361 -0.14 6.27 1.62
N VAL A 362 -0.44 7.41 2.23
CA VAL A 362 -0.39 8.70 1.56
C VAL A 362 1.07 9.09 1.35
N MET A 363 1.52 9.08 0.10
CA MET A 363 2.92 9.33 -0.25
C MET A 363 3.20 10.83 -0.41
N ARG A 364 2.38 11.51 -1.18
CA ARG A 364 2.52 12.94 -1.47
C ARG A 364 1.15 13.59 -1.56
N VAL A 365 1.00 14.74 -0.92
CA VAL A 365 -0.21 15.56 -1.02
C VAL A 365 0.14 17.04 -0.93
N THR A 366 -0.60 17.88 -1.65
CA THR A 366 -0.49 19.35 -1.62
C THR A 366 -1.53 19.99 -0.70
N ARG A 367 -2.49 19.20 -0.23
CA ARG A 367 -3.54 19.62 0.73
C ARG A 367 -3.94 18.42 1.60
N PRO A 368 -4.59 18.62 2.75
CA PRO A 368 -5.03 17.54 3.62
C PRO A 368 -5.96 16.54 2.90
N VAL A 369 -5.79 15.26 3.20
CA VAL A 369 -6.63 14.16 2.74
C VAL A 369 -7.84 14.04 3.65
N ASN A 370 -9.02 13.96 3.08
CA ASN A 370 -10.25 13.81 3.83
C ASN A 370 -10.99 12.51 3.44
N ALA A 371 -11.83 12.04 4.36
CA ALA A 371 -12.80 11.03 3.99
C ALA A 371 -13.68 11.57 2.84
N LEU A 372 -14.14 10.66 1.97
CA LEU A 372 -14.91 10.91 0.75
C LEU A 372 -14.12 11.52 -0.43
N ASP A 373 -12.84 11.82 -0.27
CA ASP A 373 -12.00 12.14 -1.42
C ASP A 373 -11.94 10.97 -2.39
N VAL A 374 -11.77 11.30 -3.67
CA VAL A 374 -11.78 10.32 -4.75
C VAL A 374 -10.38 9.79 -4.98
N ILE A 375 -10.28 8.50 -5.23
CA ILE A 375 -9.09 7.85 -5.76
C ILE A 375 -9.33 7.43 -7.20
N GLN A 376 -8.31 7.58 -8.04
CA GLN A 376 -8.34 7.13 -9.44
C GLN A 376 -6.98 6.57 -9.84
N THR A 377 -6.98 5.76 -10.90
CA THR A 377 -5.74 5.38 -11.61
C THR A 377 -4.98 6.64 -12.01
N PRO A 378 -3.66 6.77 -11.70
CA PRO A 378 -2.89 7.99 -11.84
C PRO A 378 -2.60 8.42 -13.27
#